data_63db9309782f80bb0de71a1c78ce9b88
#
_entry.id   63db9309782f80bb0de71a1c78ce9b88
#
_cell.length_a   1.000
_cell.length_b   1.000
_cell.length_c   1.000
_cell.angle_alpha   90.00
_cell.angle_beta   90.00
_cell.angle_gamma   90.00
#
_symmetry.space_group_name_H-M   'P 1'
#
loop_
_entity.id
_entity.type
_entity.pdbx_description
1 polymer ?
#
loop_
_entity_poly.entity_id
_entity_poly.type
_entity_poly.pdbx_seq_one_letter_code
_entity_poly.pdbx_strand_id
1 'polypeptide(L)'
;PEQSILGGARYLRIVERSLPERIQGPNRLWLTLAGYNVGFGHLEDARVLTIRDGANPDLWLEVKQRLPLLADPEYYKTVRRGFARGQEPVDYVDNIRNFYDMLVWFTTTGDRATVTRLMAAEN
;
A
#
# COMPACT_ATOMS: atom_id res chain seq x y z
N PRO A 1 8.92 -5.51 19.53
CA PRO A 1 10.23 -6.13 19.69
C PRO A 1 11.17 -5.80 18.54
N GLU A 2 12.46 -5.80 18.86
CA GLU A 2 13.52 -5.45 17.91
C GLU A 2 13.49 -6.31 16.67
N GLN A 3 13.19 -7.61 16.81
CA GLN A 3 13.11 -8.52 15.68
C GLN A 3 12.00 -8.11 14.70
N SER A 4 10.88 -7.59 15.20
CA SER A 4 9.78 -7.13 14.36
C SER A 4 10.16 -5.90 13.53
N ILE A 5 10.94 -4.98 14.12
CA ILE A 5 11.38 -3.77 13.41
C ILE A 5 12.37 -4.14 12.30
N LEU A 6 13.38 -4.96 12.60
CA LEU A 6 14.36 -5.39 11.61
C LEU A 6 13.73 -6.29 10.55
N GLY A 7 12.87 -7.22 10.97
CA GLY A 7 12.16 -8.10 10.05
C GLY A 7 11.21 -7.32 9.14
N GLY A 8 10.54 -6.29 9.68
CA GLY A 8 9.65 -5.44 8.90
C GLY A 8 10.40 -4.65 7.85
N ALA A 9 11.54 -4.04 8.21
CA ALA A 9 12.37 -3.29 7.25
C ALA A 9 12.91 -4.20 6.15
N ARG A 10 13.32 -5.40 6.51
CA ARG A 10 13.81 -6.39 5.54
C ARG A 10 12.71 -6.83 4.59
N TYR A 11 11.52 -7.10 5.11
CA TYR A 11 10.39 -7.51 4.28
C TYR A 11 9.95 -6.38 3.34
N LEU A 12 9.92 -5.15 3.83
CA LEU A 12 9.60 -3.99 2.99
C LEU A 12 10.53 -3.91 1.78
N ARG A 13 11.83 -4.14 2.00
CA ARG A 13 12.83 -4.15 0.93
C ARG A 13 12.60 -5.31 -0.04
N ILE A 14 12.23 -6.48 0.48
CA ILE A 14 11.91 -7.64 -0.37
C ILE A 14 10.72 -7.32 -1.27
N VAL A 15 9.66 -6.76 -0.72
CA VAL A 15 8.47 -6.37 -1.51
C VAL A 15 8.85 -5.38 -2.59
N GLU A 16 9.60 -4.33 -2.23
CA GLU A 16 10.03 -3.31 -3.16
C GLU A 16 10.82 -3.92 -4.33
N ARG A 17 11.77 -4.80 -4.02
CA ARG A 17 12.62 -5.44 -5.05
C ARG A 17 11.87 -6.47 -5.88
N SER A 18 10.78 -7.02 -5.37
CA SER A 18 9.98 -8.03 -6.07
C SER A 18 9.05 -7.43 -7.11
N LEU A 19 8.76 -6.13 -7.03
CA LEU A 19 7.96 -5.46 -8.04
C LEU A 19 8.75 -5.28 -9.33
N PRO A 20 8.07 -5.34 -10.51
CA PRO A 20 8.75 -5.10 -11.78
C PRO A 20 9.47 -3.75 -11.79
N GLU A 21 10.66 -3.72 -12.40
CA GLU A 21 11.48 -2.50 -12.45
C GLU A 21 10.81 -1.37 -13.23
N ARG A 22 9.92 -1.70 -14.18
CA ARG A 22 9.20 -0.69 -14.95
C ARG A 22 8.28 0.17 -14.10
N ILE A 23 7.86 -0.32 -12.93
CA ILE A 23 7.01 0.45 -12.03
C ILE A 23 7.89 1.45 -11.29
N GLN A 24 7.63 2.74 -11.51
CA GLN A 24 8.42 3.82 -10.95
C GLN A 24 7.55 4.84 -10.22
N GLY A 25 8.20 5.78 -9.54
CA GLY A 25 7.54 6.90 -8.90
C GLY A 25 6.58 6.51 -7.79
N PRO A 26 5.51 7.32 -7.61
CA PRO A 26 4.57 7.08 -6.51
C PRO A 26 3.88 5.72 -6.56
N ASN A 27 3.59 5.20 -7.76
CA ASN A 27 2.96 3.89 -7.88
C ASN A 27 3.80 2.80 -7.23
N ARG A 28 5.11 2.83 -7.43
CA ARG A 28 6.01 1.86 -6.81
C ARG A 28 5.95 1.95 -5.29
N LEU A 29 5.96 3.16 -4.75
CA LEU A 29 5.87 3.35 -3.31
C LEU A 29 4.55 2.80 -2.74
N TRP A 30 3.43 3.16 -3.35
CA TRP A 30 2.12 2.74 -2.83
C TRP A 30 1.93 1.23 -2.96
N LEU A 31 2.35 0.63 -4.05
CA LEU A 31 2.29 -0.82 -4.23
C LEU A 31 3.21 -1.55 -3.22
N THR A 32 4.39 -1.01 -2.98
CA THR A 32 5.31 -1.57 -1.99
C THR A 32 4.69 -1.57 -0.59
N LEU A 33 4.09 -0.44 -0.19
CA LEU A 33 3.46 -0.32 1.13
C LEU A 33 2.25 -1.24 1.26
N ALA A 34 1.44 -1.36 0.22
CA ALA A 34 0.30 -2.26 0.23
C ALA A 34 0.75 -3.73 0.36
N GLY A 35 1.77 -4.12 -0.40
CA GLY A 35 2.34 -5.47 -0.32
C GLY A 35 2.98 -5.76 1.02
N TYR A 36 3.59 -4.74 1.64
CA TYR A 36 4.11 -4.85 3.00
C TYR A 36 2.99 -5.14 4.00
N ASN A 37 1.86 -4.45 3.86
CA ASN A 37 0.74 -4.59 4.80
C ASN A 37 0.00 -5.92 4.65
N VAL A 38 -0.35 -6.30 3.41
CA VAL A 38 -1.22 -7.47 3.16
C VAL A 38 -0.45 -8.74 2.82
N GLY A 39 0.81 -8.61 2.47
CA GLY A 39 1.62 -9.71 1.94
C GLY A 39 1.78 -9.60 0.44
N PHE A 40 2.99 -9.82 -0.05
CA PHE A 40 3.30 -9.63 -1.47
C PHE A 40 2.47 -10.56 -2.36
N GLY A 41 2.26 -11.81 -1.92
CA GLY A 41 1.45 -12.77 -2.69
C GLY A 41 0.03 -12.29 -2.90
N HIS A 42 -0.58 -11.69 -1.87
CA HIS A 42 -1.93 -11.15 -1.98
C HIS A 42 -1.96 -9.91 -2.88
N LEU A 43 -0.93 -9.07 -2.82
CA LEU A 43 -0.80 -7.95 -3.75
C LEU A 43 -0.75 -8.45 -5.19
N GLU A 44 0.03 -9.50 -5.46
CA GLU A 44 0.11 -10.10 -6.79
C GLU A 44 -1.24 -10.64 -7.25
N ASP A 45 -2.01 -11.25 -6.35
CA ASP A 45 -3.36 -11.71 -6.67
C ASP A 45 -4.26 -10.53 -7.08
N ALA A 46 -4.18 -9.41 -6.39
CA ALA A 46 -4.94 -8.22 -6.78
C ALA A 46 -4.49 -7.68 -8.14
N ARG A 47 -3.19 -7.76 -8.44
CA ARG A 47 -2.68 -7.37 -9.75
C ARG A 47 -3.18 -8.29 -10.86
N VAL A 48 -3.28 -9.59 -10.58
CA VAL A 48 -3.88 -10.55 -11.51
C VAL A 48 -5.35 -10.19 -11.80
N LEU A 49 -6.12 -9.87 -10.76
CA LEU A 49 -7.52 -9.44 -10.95
C LEU A 49 -7.59 -8.16 -11.78
N THR A 50 -6.66 -7.25 -11.58
CA THR A 50 -6.56 -6.01 -12.36
C THR A 50 -6.34 -6.31 -13.84
N ILE A 51 -5.43 -7.24 -14.14
CA ILE A 51 -5.15 -7.68 -15.51
C ILE A 51 -6.39 -8.31 -16.15
N ARG A 52 -7.10 -9.15 -15.40
CA ARG A 52 -8.32 -9.81 -15.89
C ARG A 52 -9.38 -8.81 -16.31
N ASP A 53 -9.45 -7.67 -15.63
CA ASP A 53 -10.40 -6.61 -15.97
C ASP A 53 -9.92 -5.71 -17.12
N GLY A 54 -8.74 -5.97 -17.67
CA GLY A 54 -8.17 -5.15 -18.73
C GLY A 54 -7.58 -3.83 -18.23
N ALA A 55 -7.38 -3.69 -16.91
CA ALA A 55 -6.79 -2.49 -16.32
C ALA A 55 -5.28 -2.68 -16.13
N ASN A 56 -4.59 -1.59 -15.78
CA ASN A 56 -3.13 -1.61 -15.66
C ASN A 56 -2.71 -2.03 -14.25
N PRO A 57 -2.03 -3.21 -14.11
CA PRO A 57 -1.62 -3.71 -12.80
C PRO A 57 -0.46 -2.93 -12.18
N ASP A 58 0.14 -2.01 -12.92
CA ASP A 58 1.26 -1.21 -12.45
C ASP A 58 0.79 0.11 -11.81
N LEU A 59 -0.50 0.44 -11.92
CA LEU A 59 -1.06 1.66 -11.35
C LEU A 59 -1.76 1.36 -10.03
N TRP A 60 -1.34 2.06 -8.98
CA TRP A 60 -1.95 1.88 -7.66
C TRP A 60 -3.47 2.10 -7.67
N LEU A 61 -3.94 3.15 -8.38
CA LEU A 61 -5.37 3.46 -8.44
C LEU A 61 -6.20 2.31 -9.02
N GLU A 62 -5.63 1.53 -9.91
CA GLU A 62 -6.30 0.36 -10.48
C GLU A 62 -6.24 -0.84 -9.53
N VAL A 63 -5.08 -1.10 -8.94
CA VAL A 63 -4.89 -2.24 -8.05
C VAL A 63 -5.69 -2.07 -6.76
N LYS A 64 -5.75 -0.85 -6.22
CA LYS A 64 -6.48 -0.60 -4.97
C LYS A 64 -7.97 -0.95 -5.09
N GLN A 65 -8.55 -0.86 -6.27
CA GLN A 65 -9.94 -1.20 -6.49
C GLN A 65 -10.18 -2.72 -6.43
N ARG A 66 -9.15 -3.53 -6.71
CA ARG A 66 -9.25 -4.99 -6.71
C ARG A 66 -8.85 -5.62 -5.40
N LEU A 67 -8.05 -4.95 -4.58
CA LEU A 67 -7.62 -5.50 -3.30
C LEU A 67 -8.79 -5.93 -2.41
N PRO A 68 -9.86 -5.12 -2.22
CA PRO A 68 -10.98 -5.56 -1.38
C PRO A 68 -11.70 -6.80 -1.90
N LEU A 69 -11.60 -7.10 -3.19
CA LEU A 69 -12.23 -8.28 -3.78
C LEU A 69 -11.62 -9.57 -3.24
N LEU A 70 -10.42 -9.52 -2.66
CA LEU A 70 -9.77 -10.70 -2.08
C LEU A 70 -10.48 -11.22 -0.83
N ALA A 71 -11.43 -10.49 -0.29
CA ALA A 71 -12.29 -10.96 0.79
C ALA A 71 -13.56 -11.65 0.29
N ASP A 72 -13.86 -11.56 -1.00
CA ASP A 72 -15.06 -12.12 -1.61
C ASP A 72 -14.74 -13.50 -2.20
N PRO A 73 -15.48 -14.57 -1.79
CA PRO A 73 -15.22 -15.92 -2.29
C PRO A 73 -15.28 -16.06 -3.80
N GLU A 74 -16.10 -15.25 -4.48
CA GLU A 74 -16.17 -15.27 -5.95
C GLU A 74 -14.84 -14.93 -6.58
N TYR A 75 -14.02 -14.14 -5.89
CA TYR A 75 -12.73 -13.69 -6.39
C TYR A 75 -11.57 -14.45 -5.77
N TYR A 76 -11.54 -14.58 -4.43
CA TYR A 76 -10.36 -15.18 -3.81
C TYR A 76 -10.19 -16.67 -4.12
N LYS A 77 -11.28 -17.37 -4.48
CA LYS A 77 -11.18 -18.77 -4.90
C LYS A 77 -10.54 -18.94 -6.28
N THR A 78 -10.42 -17.87 -7.04
CA THR A 78 -9.86 -17.89 -8.41
C THR A 78 -8.41 -17.45 -8.46
N VAL A 79 -7.82 -17.05 -7.34
CA VAL A 79 -6.46 -16.55 -7.27
C VAL A 79 -5.59 -17.48 -6.42
N ARG A 80 -4.29 -17.31 -6.54
CA ARG A 80 -3.32 -18.27 -6.04
C ARG A 80 -3.24 -18.32 -4.51
N ARG A 81 -3.35 -17.17 -3.85
CA ARG A 81 -3.14 -17.08 -2.38
C ARG A 81 -4.42 -17.12 -1.58
N GLY A 82 -5.59 -17.05 -2.23
CA GLY A 82 -6.87 -17.13 -1.58
C GLY A 82 -7.26 -15.89 -0.80
N PHE A 83 -7.96 -16.08 0.30
CA PHE A 83 -8.55 -15.00 1.10
C PHE A 83 -7.51 -14.02 1.63
N ALA A 84 -7.85 -12.74 1.57
CA ALA A 84 -7.14 -11.69 2.27
C ALA A 84 -8.11 -10.56 2.64
N ARG A 85 -7.79 -9.84 3.73
CA ARG A 85 -8.52 -8.63 4.12
C ARG A 85 -8.00 -7.46 3.31
N GLY A 86 -8.36 -7.43 2.01
CA GLY A 86 -7.78 -6.51 1.06
C GLY A 86 -8.12 -5.05 1.26
N GLN A 87 -9.13 -4.72 2.09
CA GLN A 87 -9.42 -3.34 2.44
C GLN A 87 -8.35 -2.75 3.37
N GLU A 88 -7.72 -3.58 4.21
CA GLU A 88 -6.71 -3.08 5.16
C GLU A 88 -5.52 -2.41 4.47
N PRO A 89 -4.90 -2.99 3.43
CA PRO A 89 -3.81 -2.29 2.75
C PRO A 89 -4.25 -1.02 2.03
N VAL A 90 -5.50 -0.96 1.55
CA VAL A 90 -6.04 0.25 0.93
C VAL A 90 -6.10 1.37 1.98
N ASP A 91 -6.66 1.08 3.14
CA ASP A 91 -6.75 2.07 4.23
C ASP A 91 -5.37 2.47 4.73
N TYR A 92 -4.45 1.51 4.83
CA TYR A 92 -3.08 1.75 5.27
C TYR A 92 -2.36 2.73 4.33
N VAL A 93 -2.45 2.52 3.01
CA VAL A 93 -1.82 3.41 2.04
C VAL A 93 -2.50 4.77 2.04
N ASP A 94 -3.84 4.81 2.09
CA ASP A 94 -4.56 6.08 2.12
C ASP A 94 -4.17 6.92 3.34
N ASN A 95 -4.01 6.30 4.50
CA ASN A 95 -3.58 7.01 5.72
C ASN A 95 -2.17 7.57 5.57
N ILE A 96 -1.25 6.80 4.98
CA ILE A 96 0.13 7.27 4.76
C ILE A 96 0.15 8.42 3.76
N ARG A 97 -0.62 8.32 2.67
CA ARG A 97 -0.70 9.39 1.67
C ARG A 97 -1.25 10.67 2.28
N ASN A 98 -2.30 10.57 3.07
CA ASN A 98 -2.88 11.74 3.73
C ASN A 98 -1.89 12.41 4.68
N PHE A 99 -1.16 11.60 5.45
CA PHE A 99 -0.13 12.12 6.34
C PHE A 99 1.00 12.79 5.56
N TYR A 100 1.45 12.17 4.47
CA TYR A 100 2.49 12.73 3.61
C TYR A 100 2.04 14.06 3.00
N ASP A 101 0.82 14.10 2.46
CA ASP A 101 0.27 15.32 1.86
C ASP A 101 0.19 16.45 2.89
N MET A 102 -0.19 16.14 4.11
CA MET A 102 -0.22 17.11 5.21
C MET A 102 1.17 17.65 5.51
N LEU A 103 2.19 16.78 5.58
CA LEU A 103 3.57 17.21 5.81
C LEU A 103 4.08 18.11 4.69
N VAL A 104 3.80 17.76 3.44
CA VAL A 104 4.18 18.59 2.29
C VAL A 104 3.52 19.96 2.37
N TRP A 105 2.22 20.00 2.66
CA TRP A 105 1.49 21.27 2.79
C TRP A 105 2.12 22.16 3.88
N PHE A 106 2.42 21.58 5.02
CA PHE A 106 3.02 22.32 6.14
C PHE A 106 4.42 22.84 5.81
N THR A 107 5.25 22.04 5.15
CA THR A 107 6.60 22.48 4.81
C THR A 107 6.60 23.57 3.74
N THR A 108 5.60 23.57 2.86
CA THR A 108 5.48 24.61 1.82
C THR A 108 4.84 25.90 2.32
N THR A 109 3.93 25.82 3.30
CA THR A 109 3.29 27.00 3.88
C THR A 109 4.08 27.62 5.03
N GLY A 110 5.07 26.89 5.56
CA GLY A 110 5.93 27.40 6.64
C GLY A 110 5.29 27.42 8.02
N ASP A 111 4.12 26.83 8.20
CA ASP A 111 3.42 26.84 9.47
C ASP A 111 3.83 25.67 10.37
N ARG A 112 5.04 25.78 10.93
CA ARG A 112 5.58 24.75 11.81
C ARG A 112 4.84 24.62 13.12
N ALA A 113 4.27 25.71 13.64
CA ALA A 113 3.56 25.68 14.91
C ALA A 113 2.30 24.82 14.81
N THR A 114 1.58 24.91 13.70
CA THR A 114 0.40 24.09 13.46
C THR A 114 0.76 22.62 13.31
N VAL A 115 1.86 22.30 12.58
CA VAL A 115 2.36 20.92 12.47
C VAL A 115 2.64 20.33 13.85
N THR A 116 3.39 21.06 14.67
CA THR A 116 3.75 20.60 16.01
C THR A 116 2.51 20.31 16.84
N ARG A 117 1.50 21.18 16.76
CA ARG A 117 0.25 20.98 17.48
C ARG A 117 -0.51 19.74 17.04
N LEU A 118 -0.59 19.51 15.73
CA LEU A 118 -1.28 18.34 15.19
C LEU A 118 -0.58 17.04 15.56
N MET A 119 0.74 17.02 15.48
CA MET A 119 1.51 15.84 15.86
C MET A 119 1.40 15.54 17.36
N ALA A 120 1.34 16.57 18.20
CA ALA A 120 1.15 16.40 19.64
C ALA A 120 -0.25 15.88 19.96
N ALA A 121 -1.27 16.27 19.20
CA ALA A 121 -2.65 15.85 19.42
C ALA A 121 -2.88 14.38 19.09
N GLU A 122 -2.08 13.79 18.19
CA GLU A 122 -2.19 12.38 17.82
C GLU A 122 -1.50 11.44 18.81
N ASN A 123 -0.67 11.98 19.68
CA ASN A 123 -0.02 11.23 20.73
C ASN A 123 -0.86 11.22 22.00
#